data_1e3a6663ddf7e9850153e370a1b0a319
#
_entry.id   1e3a6663ddf7e9850153e370a1b0a319
#
_cell.length_a   1.000
_cell.length_b   1.000
_cell.length_c   1.000
_cell.angle_alpha   90.00
_cell.angle_beta   90.00
_cell.angle_gamma   90.00
#
_symmetry.space_group_name_H-M   'P 1'
#
loop_
_entity.id
_entity.type
_entity.pdbx_description
1 polymer ?
#
loop_
_entity_poly.entity_id
_entity_poly.type
_entity_poly.pdbx_seq_one_letter_code
_entity_poly.pdbx_strand_id
1 'polypeptide(L)' 'MFCPYLKGTGIDVQGGHAEYMLMNADATYLIPEKVSYEQAAPIFCAGYTVYSGLRWADPKPHERVAVLGIGGLGHLAVQ' A
#
# COMPACT_ATOMS: atom_id res chain seq x y z
N MET A 1 -12.53 -2.00 2.98
CA MET A 1 -12.71 -2.00 1.52
C MET A 1 -13.13 -3.41 1.11
N PHE A 2 -14.42 -3.62 0.91
CA PHE A 2 -14.96 -4.97 0.66
C PHE A 2 -15.90 -4.89 -0.54
N CYS A 3 -15.30 -4.71 -1.72
CA CYS A 3 -16.06 -4.73 -2.97
C CYS A 3 -16.36 -6.19 -3.35
N PRO A 4 -17.62 -6.60 -3.52
CA PRO A 4 -17.96 -7.96 -3.91
C PRO A 4 -17.51 -8.30 -5.34
N TYR A 5 -17.14 -7.30 -6.13
CA TYR A 5 -16.65 -7.43 -7.51
C TYR A 5 -15.14 -7.16 -7.62
N LEU A 6 -14.41 -7.24 -6.49
CA LEU A 6 -12.97 -7.04 -6.49
C LEU A 6 -12.30 -8.06 -7.41
N LYS A 7 -11.45 -7.56 -8.31
CA LYS A 7 -10.56 -8.38 -9.12
C LYS A 7 -9.12 -8.14 -8.68
N GLY A 8 -8.44 -9.20 -8.28
CA GLY A 8 -7.04 -9.16 -7.87
C GLY A 8 -6.11 -9.14 -9.08
N THR A 9 -5.25 -8.15 -9.15
CA THR A 9 -4.17 -8.10 -10.14
C THR A 9 -3.19 -9.23 -9.89
N GLY A 10 -2.89 -10.02 -10.92
CA GLY A 10 -2.06 -11.22 -10.81
C GLY A 10 -2.82 -12.46 -10.33
N ILE A 11 -4.13 -12.35 -10.07
CA ILE A 11 -5.03 -13.46 -9.69
C ILE A 11 -6.14 -13.59 -10.73
N ASP A 12 -6.99 -12.58 -10.83
CA ASP A 12 -8.15 -12.57 -11.75
C ASP A 12 -7.83 -11.88 -13.09
N VAL A 13 -6.82 -11.03 -13.09
CA VAL A 13 -6.33 -10.30 -14.27
C VAL A 13 -4.82 -10.36 -14.32
N GLN A 14 -4.22 -9.99 -15.46
CA GLN A 14 -2.77 -10.00 -15.67
C GLN A 14 -2.03 -9.23 -14.57
N GLY A 15 -0.91 -9.80 -14.12
CA GLY A 15 -0.06 -9.22 -13.08
C GLY A 15 1.05 -8.32 -13.63
N GLY A 16 1.94 -7.87 -12.72
CA GLY A 16 3.03 -6.94 -13.01
C GLY A 16 4.39 -7.58 -13.34
N HIS A 17 4.48 -8.91 -13.49
CA HIS A 17 5.72 -9.57 -13.92
C HIS A 17 5.89 -9.47 -15.44
N ALA A 18 6.00 -8.24 -15.94
CA ALA A 18 6.15 -7.91 -17.35
C ALA A 18 6.73 -6.50 -17.50
N GLU A 19 7.29 -6.20 -18.66
CA GLU A 19 7.78 -4.85 -18.98
C GLU A 19 6.65 -3.81 -19.06
N TYR A 20 5.45 -4.26 -19.43
CA TYR A 20 4.25 -3.43 -19.54
C TYR A 20 3.07 -4.11 -18.87
N MET A 21 2.20 -3.33 -18.29
CA MET A 21 1.00 -3.79 -17.60
C MET A 21 -0.18 -2.91 -17.96
N LEU A 22 -1.32 -3.55 -18.26
CA LEU A 22 -2.57 -2.84 -18.48
C LEU A 22 -3.30 -2.65 -17.16
N MET A 23 -3.54 -1.41 -16.77
CA MET A 23 -4.26 -1.06 -15.55
C MET A 23 -5.32 0.00 -15.79
N ASN A 24 -6.28 0.08 -14.86
CA ASN A 24 -7.20 1.21 -14.82
C ASN A 24 -6.42 2.48 -14.40
N ALA A 25 -6.52 3.54 -15.20
CA ALA A 25 -5.84 4.80 -14.96
C ALA A 25 -6.24 5.43 -13.60
N ASP A 26 -7.49 5.26 -13.18
CA ASP A 26 -7.98 5.78 -11.89
C ASP A 26 -7.37 5.06 -10.67
N ALA A 27 -6.75 3.90 -10.90
CA ALA A 27 -6.08 3.10 -9.86
C ALA A 27 -4.54 3.22 -9.91
N THR A 28 -4.02 4.17 -10.68
CA THR A 28 -2.57 4.40 -10.81
C THR A 28 -2.17 5.76 -10.24
N TYR A 29 -0.95 5.83 -9.75
CA TYR A 29 -0.37 7.05 -9.20
C TYR A 29 1.01 7.29 -9.79
N LEU A 30 1.33 8.53 -10.07
CA LEU A 30 2.68 8.92 -10.49
C LEU A 30 3.63 8.83 -9.28
N ILE A 31 4.74 8.13 -9.48
CA ILE A 31 5.81 8.10 -8.49
C ILE A 31 6.54 9.45 -8.56
N PRO A 32 6.75 10.16 -7.43
CA PRO A 32 7.51 11.40 -7.41
C PRO A 32 8.93 11.19 -7.95
N GLU A 33 9.45 12.13 -8.73
CA GLU A 33 10.77 12.04 -9.38
C GLU A 33 11.94 11.73 -8.43
N LYS A 34 11.82 12.12 -7.16
CA LYS A 34 12.85 11.91 -6.13
C LYS A 34 12.80 10.51 -5.49
N VAL A 35 11.81 9.69 -5.83
CA VAL A 35 11.61 8.36 -5.25
C VAL A 35 12.01 7.31 -6.28
N SER A 36 12.98 6.46 -5.96
CA SER A 36 13.37 5.38 -6.86
C SER A 36 12.30 4.28 -6.93
N TYR A 37 12.33 3.46 -7.97
CA TYR A 37 11.38 2.34 -8.11
C TYR A 37 11.51 1.33 -6.98
N GLU A 38 12.72 1.07 -6.50
CA GLU A 38 13.00 0.18 -5.38
C GLU A 38 12.38 0.70 -4.06
N GLN A 39 12.42 2.02 -3.86
CA GLN A 39 11.79 2.67 -2.71
C GLN A 39 10.26 2.69 -2.84
N ALA A 40 9.74 2.89 -4.05
CA ALA A 40 8.31 2.94 -4.30
C ALA A 40 7.62 1.57 -4.19
N ALA A 41 8.30 0.50 -4.60
CA ALA A 41 7.70 -0.83 -4.69
C ALA A 41 6.98 -1.30 -3.40
N PRO A 42 7.57 -1.23 -2.20
CA PRO A 42 6.89 -1.63 -0.97
C PRO A 42 5.79 -0.66 -0.53
N ILE A 43 5.80 0.58 -0.99
CA ILE A 43 4.85 1.61 -0.54
C ILE A 43 3.42 1.29 -1.01
N PHE A 44 3.25 0.79 -2.21
CA PHE A 44 1.92 0.52 -2.77
C PHE A 44 1.21 -0.70 -2.19
N CYS A 45 1.89 -1.55 -1.44
CA CYS A 45 1.27 -2.64 -0.70
C CYS A 45 1.37 -2.39 0.81
N ALA A 46 2.55 -2.55 1.38
CA ALA A 46 2.76 -2.47 2.83
C ALA A 46 2.55 -1.04 3.36
N GLY A 47 3.11 -0.04 2.71
CA GLY A 47 2.95 1.37 3.10
C GLY A 47 1.50 1.81 3.07
N TYR A 48 0.79 1.56 1.97
CA TYR A 48 -0.62 1.94 1.85
C TYR A 48 -1.50 1.20 2.86
N THR A 49 -1.23 -0.07 3.12
CA THR A 49 -1.97 -0.87 4.09
C THR A 49 -1.87 -0.31 5.50
N VAL A 50 -0.66 -0.05 5.98
CA VAL A 50 -0.45 0.51 7.33
C VAL A 50 -0.94 1.94 7.44
N TYR A 51 -0.73 2.75 6.42
CA TYR A 51 -1.26 4.12 6.37
C TYR A 51 -2.79 4.14 6.45
N SER A 52 -3.46 3.29 5.68
CA SER A 52 -4.92 3.16 5.73
C SER A 52 -5.40 2.73 7.11
N GLY A 53 -4.74 1.74 7.73
CA GLY A 53 -5.08 1.28 9.09
C GLY A 53 -4.97 2.41 10.11
N LEU A 54 -3.88 3.16 10.11
CA LEU A 54 -3.68 4.30 10.99
C LEU A 54 -4.70 5.43 10.74
N ARG A 55 -4.97 5.72 9.47
CA ARG A 55 -6.00 6.71 9.10
C ARG A 55 -7.39 6.33 9.59
N TRP A 56 -7.75 5.04 9.54
CA TRP A 56 -9.03 4.55 10.04
C TRP A 56 -9.10 4.53 11.56
N ALA A 57 -7.99 4.21 12.24
CA ALA A 57 -7.91 4.25 13.71
C ALA A 57 -7.97 5.69 14.24
N ASP A 58 -7.58 6.66 13.43
CA ASP A 58 -7.62 8.10 13.74
C ASP A 58 -7.07 8.45 15.14
N PRO A 59 -5.85 7.99 15.50
CA PRO A 59 -5.29 8.25 16.83
C PRO A 59 -5.07 9.74 17.05
N LYS A 60 -5.44 10.23 18.22
CA LYS A 60 -5.28 11.63 18.60
C LYS A 60 -3.87 11.88 19.18
N PRO A 61 -3.35 13.11 19.16
CA PRO A 61 -1.97 13.42 19.60
C PRO A 61 -1.59 12.98 21.01
N HIS A 62 -2.57 12.76 21.88
CA HIS A 62 -2.36 12.29 23.26
C HIS A 62 -2.53 10.77 23.45
N GLU A 63 -2.90 10.06 22.40
CA GLU A 63 -3.11 8.61 22.43
C GLU A 63 -1.83 7.87 22.08
N ARG A 64 -1.75 6.63 22.55
CA ARG A 64 -0.63 5.73 22.26
C ARG A 64 -1.09 4.63 21.34
N VAL A 65 -0.31 4.40 20.30
CA VAL A 65 -0.53 3.30 19.36
C VAL A 65 0.51 2.22 19.60
N ALA A 66 0.07 0.98 19.71
CA ALA A 66 0.94 -0.18 19.80
C ALA A 66 0.96 -0.92 18.44
N VAL A 67 2.14 -1.17 17.92
CA VAL A 67 2.35 -1.98 16.72
C VAL A 67 2.87 -3.35 17.15
N LEU A 68 2.07 -4.39 16.90
CA LEU A 68 2.46 -5.77 17.20
C LEU A 68 3.10 -6.40 15.97
N GLY A 69 4.38 -6.77 16.10
CA GLY A 69 5.18 -7.35 15.04
C GLY A 69 5.88 -6.30 14.16
N ILE A 70 7.21 -6.34 14.15
CA ILE A 70 8.07 -5.43 13.35
C ILE A 70 8.64 -6.19 12.15
N GLY A 71 7.74 -6.65 11.29
CA GLY A 71 8.06 -7.22 9.99
C GLY A 71 7.92 -6.18 8.86
N GLY A 72 7.66 -6.65 7.63
CA GLY A 72 7.55 -5.79 6.45
C GLY A 72 6.49 -4.68 6.54
N LEU A 73 5.40 -4.89 7.27
CA LEU A 73 4.39 -3.87 7.52
C LEU A 73 4.69 -3.07 8.79
N GLY A 74 5.00 -3.77 9.89
CA GLY A 74 5.15 -3.14 11.20
C GLY A 74 6.23 -2.07 11.26
N HIS A 75 7.37 -2.28 10.59
CA HIS A 75 8.43 -1.27 10.57
C HIS A 75 8.02 0.01 9.82
N LEU A 76 7.14 -0.09 8.82
CA LEU A 76 6.55 1.08 8.16
C LEU A 76 5.49 1.76 9.02
N ALA A 77 4.78 0.98 9.86
CA ALA A 77 3.75 1.52 10.73
C ALA A 77 4.31 2.38 11.88
N VAL A 78 5.57 2.17 12.28
CA VAL A 78 6.21 2.96 13.35
C VAL A 78 6.92 4.21 12.84
N GLN A 79 7.07 4.40 11.53
CA GLN A 79 7.60 5.59 10.89
C GLN A 79 6.52 6.66 10.69
#